data_cade15236f74d7b4abfaf2c8bafe2d65
#
_entry.id   cade15236f74d7b4abfaf2c8bafe2d65
#
_cell.length_a   1.000
_cell.length_b   1.000
_cell.length_c   1.000
_cell.angle_alpha   90.00
_cell.angle_beta   90.00
_cell.angle_gamma   90.00
#
_symmetry.space_group_name_H-M   'P 1'
#
loop_
_entity.id
_entity.type
_entity.pdbx_description
1 polymer ?
#
loop_
_entity_poly.entity_id
_entity_poly.type
_entity_poly.pdbx_seq_one_letter_code
_entity_poly.pdbx_strand_id
1 'polypeptide(L)'
;MRNKKNIIKASSAQLQELEWYVGNKEVHLLRYYEPEPGIFIAESKNVIDIALRKGYEPLSVVCTEKMENDEILDRVGEAPIYIVDPEDAKREFGYVLTGGISCAMRRKENFDYKKVLENAKRIVVLEDVENPTNIGAIFRSAAAFGIDAVLLSPACVDPFYRRAMRVSVGNALLVPWAYIGSSEAKWKEEG
;
A
#
# COMPACT_ATOMS: atom_id res chain seq x y z
N MET A 1 -0.42 -0.06 -28.30
CA MET A 1 -0.39 -1.53 -28.47
C MET A 1 0.17 -2.12 -27.18
N ARG A 2 -0.60 -2.98 -26.47
CA ARG A 2 -0.10 -3.65 -25.26
C ARG A 2 1.14 -4.45 -25.57
N ASN A 3 2.17 -4.27 -24.75
CA ASN A 3 3.35 -5.10 -24.83
C ASN A 3 2.98 -6.47 -24.19
N LYS A 4 2.50 -7.42 -25.01
CA LYS A 4 2.07 -8.77 -24.59
C LYS A 4 3.15 -9.58 -23.87
N LYS A 5 4.39 -9.07 -23.80
CA LYS A 5 5.54 -9.76 -23.24
C LYS A 5 5.51 -9.95 -21.71
N ASN A 6 4.68 -9.16 -21.00
CA ASN A 6 4.68 -9.16 -19.53
C ASN A 6 3.49 -9.90 -18.91
N ILE A 7 2.59 -10.50 -19.72
CA ILE A 7 1.43 -11.23 -19.23
C ILE A 7 1.78 -12.72 -19.06
N ILE A 8 1.58 -13.23 -17.86
CA ILE A 8 1.88 -14.62 -17.45
C ILE A 8 0.59 -15.23 -16.91
N LYS A 9 0.12 -16.33 -17.53
CA LYS A 9 -0.94 -17.15 -16.92
C LYS A 9 -0.29 -17.98 -15.82
N ALA A 10 -0.49 -17.59 -14.57
CA ALA A 10 0.18 -18.20 -13.45
C ALA A 10 -0.54 -19.50 -13.01
N SER A 11 0.21 -20.59 -12.88
CA SER A 11 -0.24 -21.81 -12.22
C SER A 11 -0.24 -21.63 -10.70
N SER A 12 -0.98 -22.46 -9.97
CA SER A 12 -0.98 -22.49 -8.51
C SER A 12 0.42 -22.56 -7.89
N ALA A 13 1.33 -23.35 -8.48
CA ALA A 13 2.72 -23.44 -7.99
C ALA A 13 3.46 -22.10 -8.12
N GLN A 14 3.25 -21.35 -9.20
CA GLN A 14 3.87 -20.03 -9.38
C GLN A 14 3.30 -18.96 -8.42
N LEU A 15 2.06 -19.14 -7.94
CA LEU A 15 1.48 -18.22 -6.95
C LEU A 15 2.20 -18.28 -5.61
N GLN A 16 2.73 -19.44 -5.24
CA GLN A 16 3.51 -19.61 -4.01
C GLN A 16 4.83 -18.83 -4.04
N GLU A 17 5.38 -18.58 -5.23
CA GLU A 17 6.58 -17.76 -5.42
C GLU A 17 6.30 -16.26 -5.30
N LEU A 18 5.03 -15.84 -5.39
CA LEU A 18 4.61 -14.45 -5.26
C LEU A 18 4.48 -14.04 -3.78
N GLU A 19 5.59 -14.11 -3.06
CA GLU A 19 5.68 -13.91 -1.60
C GLU A 19 5.00 -12.63 -1.09
N TRP A 20 5.05 -11.56 -1.88
CA TRP A 20 4.49 -10.26 -1.48
C TRP A 20 2.96 -10.27 -1.34
N TYR A 21 2.29 -11.24 -2.00
CA TYR A 21 0.83 -11.35 -1.97
C TYR A 21 0.31 -12.34 -0.91
N VAL A 22 1.19 -13.14 -0.31
CA VAL A 22 0.79 -14.15 0.67
C VAL A 22 0.46 -13.48 2.00
N GLY A 23 -0.80 -13.57 2.44
CA GLY A 23 -1.32 -12.85 3.61
C GLY A 23 -0.56 -13.12 4.92
N ASN A 24 -0.02 -14.32 5.11
CA ASN A 24 0.75 -14.67 6.30
C ASN A 24 2.12 -13.96 6.40
N LYS A 25 2.63 -13.46 5.28
CA LYS A 25 3.89 -12.70 5.22
C LYS A 25 3.67 -11.19 5.32
N GLU A 26 2.44 -10.74 5.33
CA GLU A 26 2.08 -9.33 5.48
C GLU A 26 2.63 -8.71 6.77
N VAL A 27 2.88 -9.53 7.79
CA VAL A 27 3.55 -9.12 9.04
C VAL A 27 4.93 -8.53 8.76
N HIS A 28 5.64 -8.98 7.72
CA HIS A 28 6.94 -8.46 7.33
C HIS A 28 6.86 -7.12 6.59
N LEU A 29 5.70 -6.78 6.02
CA LEU A 29 5.44 -5.49 5.38
C LEU A 29 4.99 -4.41 6.36
N LEU A 30 4.84 -4.79 7.64
CA LEU A 30 4.10 -4.02 8.65
C LEU A 30 4.91 -3.02 9.41
N ARG A 31 6.21 -3.13 9.44
CA ARG A 31 6.96 -2.39 10.42
C ARG A 31 7.86 -1.33 9.83
N TYR A 32 7.71 -0.17 10.40
CA TYR A 32 8.58 0.97 10.43
C TYR A 32 10.12 0.68 10.34
N TYR A 33 10.56 -0.49 10.79
CA TYR A 33 11.97 -0.89 10.83
C TYR A 33 12.44 -1.71 9.63
N GLU A 34 11.60 -2.02 8.67
CA GLU A 34 12.01 -2.87 7.56
C GLU A 34 12.62 -2.02 6.44
N PRO A 35 13.94 -2.05 6.32
CA PRO A 35 14.62 -1.29 5.30
C PRO A 35 14.43 -1.87 3.90
N GLU A 36 14.13 -3.17 3.79
CA GLU A 36 14.01 -3.87 2.51
C GLU A 36 13.06 -5.07 2.61
N PRO A 37 12.22 -5.34 1.60
CA PRO A 37 12.19 -4.74 0.27
C PRO A 37 11.38 -3.45 0.12
N GLY A 38 10.87 -2.83 1.18
CA GLY A 38 10.19 -1.54 1.11
C GLY A 38 9.03 -1.49 0.12
N ILE A 39 8.07 -2.42 0.23
CA ILE A 39 6.91 -2.51 -0.66
C ILE A 39 5.59 -2.30 0.08
N PHE A 40 4.53 -2.04 -0.67
CA PHE A 40 3.15 -2.12 -0.20
C PHE A 40 2.24 -2.73 -1.26
N ILE A 41 1.10 -3.25 -0.85
CA ILE A 41 0.11 -3.84 -1.75
C ILE A 41 -1.04 -2.84 -1.97
N ALA A 42 -1.20 -2.42 -3.22
CA ALA A 42 -2.34 -1.64 -3.68
C ALA A 42 -3.44 -2.60 -4.18
N GLU A 43 -4.55 -2.69 -3.46
CA GLU A 43 -5.71 -3.48 -3.85
C GLU A 43 -6.76 -2.61 -4.54
N SER A 44 -7.36 -3.14 -5.58
CA SER A 44 -8.35 -2.51 -6.45
C SER A 44 -7.79 -1.50 -7.46
N LYS A 45 -8.47 -1.39 -8.60
CA LYS A 45 -8.14 -0.44 -9.67
C LYS A 45 -7.97 0.99 -9.16
N ASN A 46 -8.84 1.41 -8.24
CA ASN A 46 -8.84 2.78 -7.70
C ASN A 46 -7.57 3.11 -6.92
N VAL A 47 -7.15 2.20 -6.03
CA VAL A 47 -5.93 2.39 -5.22
C VAL A 47 -4.68 2.35 -6.10
N ILE A 48 -4.65 1.42 -7.07
CA ILE A 48 -3.57 1.33 -8.06
C ILE A 48 -3.47 2.62 -8.89
N ASP A 49 -4.60 3.15 -9.37
CA ASP A 49 -4.63 4.40 -10.11
C ASP A 49 -4.08 5.58 -9.30
N ILE A 50 -4.48 5.71 -8.03
CA ILE A 50 -3.95 6.73 -7.12
C ILE A 50 -2.44 6.57 -6.97
N ALA A 51 -1.95 5.36 -6.71
CA ALA A 51 -0.53 5.09 -6.54
C ALA A 51 0.28 5.45 -7.80
N LEU A 52 -0.19 5.04 -8.97
CA LEU A 52 0.44 5.38 -10.25
C LEU A 52 0.49 6.89 -10.50
N ARG A 53 -0.60 7.61 -10.23
CA ARG A 53 -0.63 9.09 -10.35
C ARG A 53 0.31 9.77 -9.36
N LYS A 54 0.54 9.18 -8.20
CA LYS A 54 1.53 9.66 -7.22
C LYS A 54 2.96 9.22 -7.54
N GLY A 55 3.18 8.51 -8.65
CA GLY A 55 4.50 8.11 -9.12
C GLY A 55 5.13 6.99 -8.29
N TYR A 56 4.31 6.09 -7.71
CA TYR A 56 4.80 4.84 -7.15
C TYR A 56 5.11 3.86 -8.27
N GLU A 57 6.22 3.14 -8.13
CA GLU A 57 6.69 2.15 -9.11
C GLU A 57 6.00 0.80 -8.91
N PRO A 58 5.29 0.28 -9.93
CA PRO A 58 4.77 -1.08 -9.90
C PRO A 58 5.91 -2.11 -9.99
N LEU A 59 5.89 -3.11 -9.12
CA LEU A 59 6.84 -4.21 -9.12
C LEU A 59 6.26 -5.48 -9.77
N SER A 60 4.97 -5.72 -9.54
CA SER A 60 4.22 -6.79 -10.18
C SER A 60 2.72 -6.54 -10.04
N VAL A 61 1.94 -7.18 -10.89
CA VAL A 61 0.47 -7.16 -10.82
C VAL A 61 -0.06 -8.58 -10.80
N VAL A 62 -1.03 -8.83 -9.94
CA VAL A 62 -1.83 -10.05 -9.94
C VAL A 62 -3.27 -9.67 -10.24
N CYS A 63 -3.88 -10.29 -11.26
CA CYS A 63 -5.28 -10.01 -11.57
C CYS A 63 -6.01 -11.24 -12.11
N THR A 64 -7.33 -11.21 -12.02
CA THR A 64 -8.19 -12.23 -12.62
C THR A 64 -8.34 -12.01 -14.12
N GLU A 65 -8.74 -13.04 -14.86
CA GLU A 65 -8.97 -12.96 -16.31
C GLU A 65 -9.94 -11.83 -16.71
N LYS A 66 -10.90 -11.50 -15.83
CA LYS A 66 -11.84 -10.36 -16.06
C LYS A 66 -11.12 -9.01 -16.20
N MET A 67 -9.95 -8.87 -15.61
CA MET A 67 -9.15 -7.64 -15.64
C MET A 67 -8.11 -7.63 -16.76
N GLU A 68 -7.92 -8.74 -17.49
CA GLU A 68 -6.85 -8.89 -18.51
C GLU A 68 -6.87 -7.77 -19.56
N ASN A 69 -8.04 -7.21 -19.83
CA ASN A 69 -8.23 -6.16 -20.82
C ASN A 69 -8.48 -4.76 -20.21
N ASP A 70 -8.29 -4.59 -18.90
CA ASP A 70 -8.48 -3.29 -18.26
C ASP A 70 -7.33 -2.32 -18.60
N GLU A 71 -7.69 -1.05 -18.86
CA GLU A 71 -6.73 0.01 -19.22
C GLU A 71 -5.68 0.30 -18.14
N ILE A 72 -5.96 -0.05 -16.86
CA ILE A 72 -4.99 0.14 -15.77
C ILE A 72 -3.71 -0.66 -16.02
N LEU A 73 -3.81 -1.80 -16.71
CA LEU A 73 -2.65 -2.64 -17.03
C LEU A 73 -1.72 -2.01 -18.08
N ASP A 74 -2.19 -1.06 -18.86
CA ASP A 74 -1.35 -0.32 -19.81
C ASP A 74 -0.43 0.69 -19.11
N ARG A 75 -0.70 0.98 -17.83
CA ARG A 75 -0.01 2.00 -17.03
C ARG A 75 1.01 1.44 -16.03
N VAL A 76 1.11 0.12 -15.91
CA VAL A 76 2.05 -0.52 -14.96
C VAL A 76 3.46 -0.72 -15.53
N GLY A 77 3.73 -0.17 -16.73
CA GLY A 77 5.05 -0.21 -17.35
C GLY A 77 5.52 -1.64 -17.67
N GLU A 78 6.73 -1.96 -17.29
CA GLU A 78 7.36 -3.27 -17.54
C GLU A 78 7.10 -4.30 -16.42
N ALA A 79 6.30 -3.95 -15.40
CA ALA A 79 5.96 -4.86 -14.31
C ALA A 79 5.28 -6.13 -14.84
N PRO A 80 5.66 -7.33 -14.39
CA PRO A 80 5.02 -8.57 -14.80
C PRO A 80 3.57 -8.60 -14.32
N ILE A 81 2.67 -9.10 -15.18
CA ILE A 81 1.24 -9.21 -14.93
C ILE A 81 0.88 -10.69 -14.88
N TYR A 82 0.46 -11.15 -13.73
CA TYR A 82 0.05 -12.53 -13.48
C TYR A 82 -1.47 -12.64 -13.54
N ILE A 83 -1.96 -13.37 -14.55
CA ILE A 83 -3.38 -13.74 -14.63
C ILE A 83 -3.58 -15.00 -13.81
N VAL A 84 -4.47 -14.93 -12.83
CA VAL A 84 -4.70 -15.98 -11.84
C VAL A 84 -6.16 -16.41 -11.78
N ASP A 85 -6.38 -17.68 -11.47
CA ASP A 85 -7.71 -18.15 -11.09
C ASP A 85 -8.09 -17.57 -9.71
N PRO A 86 -9.33 -17.05 -9.52
CA PRO A 86 -9.74 -16.47 -8.25
C PRO A 86 -9.69 -17.42 -7.05
N GLU A 87 -10.02 -18.70 -7.25
CA GLU A 87 -10.02 -19.69 -6.16
C GLU A 87 -8.58 -20.12 -5.81
N ASP A 88 -7.72 -20.23 -6.83
CA ASP A 88 -6.29 -20.48 -6.61
C ASP A 88 -5.65 -19.31 -5.86
N ALA A 89 -5.93 -18.07 -6.29
CA ALA A 89 -5.43 -16.88 -5.60
C ALA A 89 -5.91 -16.82 -4.14
N LYS A 90 -7.19 -17.12 -3.88
CA LYS A 90 -7.74 -17.17 -2.52
C LYS A 90 -7.06 -18.24 -1.66
N ARG A 91 -6.78 -19.41 -2.24
CA ARG A 91 -6.13 -20.52 -1.53
C ARG A 91 -4.68 -20.17 -1.18
N GLU A 92 -3.91 -19.67 -2.15
CA GLU A 92 -2.47 -19.43 -2.01
C GLU A 92 -2.17 -18.12 -1.24
N PHE A 93 -2.93 -17.06 -1.49
CA PHE A 93 -2.71 -15.76 -0.82
C PHE A 93 -3.45 -15.62 0.52
N GLY A 94 -4.46 -16.48 0.77
CA GLY A 94 -5.27 -16.41 1.98
C GLY A 94 -6.36 -15.32 1.97
N TYR A 95 -6.62 -14.66 0.83
CA TYR A 95 -7.66 -13.64 0.69
C TYR A 95 -8.22 -13.55 -0.74
N VAL A 96 -9.37 -12.93 -0.87
CA VAL A 96 -10.01 -12.65 -2.17
C VAL A 96 -9.44 -11.36 -2.75
N LEU A 97 -9.05 -11.38 -4.03
CA LEU A 97 -8.59 -10.18 -4.74
C LEU A 97 -9.72 -9.16 -4.84
N THR A 98 -9.62 -8.05 -4.11
CA THR A 98 -10.63 -6.99 -4.11
C THR A 98 -10.68 -6.32 -5.50
N GLY A 99 -11.86 -6.36 -6.13
CA GLY A 99 -12.01 -5.86 -7.51
C GLY A 99 -11.23 -6.65 -8.56
N GLY A 100 -10.75 -7.85 -8.22
CA GLY A 100 -10.06 -8.75 -9.14
C GLY A 100 -8.63 -8.37 -9.51
N ILE A 101 -8.01 -7.43 -8.78
CA ILE A 101 -6.65 -6.95 -9.06
C ILE A 101 -5.93 -6.49 -7.79
N SER A 102 -4.64 -6.79 -7.72
CA SER A 102 -3.68 -6.27 -6.73
C SER A 102 -2.35 -5.95 -7.39
N CYS A 103 -1.64 -4.95 -6.88
CA CYS A 103 -0.34 -4.56 -7.38
C CYS A 103 0.63 -4.37 -6.22
N ALA A 104 1.78 -5.02 -6.29
CA ALA A 104 2.90 -4.73 -5.42
C ALA A 104 3.61 -3.47 -5.93
N MET A 105 3.78 -2.50 -5.05
CA MET A 105 4.36 -1.19 -5.36
C MET A 105 5.60 -0.95 -4.49
N ARG A 106 6.62 -0.34 -5.06
CA ARG A 106 7.79 0.11 -4.29
C ARG A 106 7.41 1.29 -3.40
N ARG A 107 7.78 1.23 -2.13
CA ARG A 107 7.65 2.37 -1.22
C ARG A 107 8.65 3.45 -1.60
N LYS A 108 8.25 4.69 -1.42
CA LYS A 108 9.20 5.82 -1.40
C LYS A 108 9.87 5.87 -0.02
N GLU A 109 11.02 6.52 0.03
CA GLU A 109 11.69 6.78 1.31
C GLU A 109 10.74 7.47 2.31
N ASN A 110 10.88 7.15 3.59
CA ASN A 110 10.09 7.76 4.65
C ASN A 110 10.30 9.27 4.64
N PHE A 111 9.19 10.00 4.71
CA PHE A 111 9.27 11.45 4.75
C PHE A 111 9.80 11.92 6.09
N ASP A 112 10.76 12.83 6.07
CA ASP A 112 11.14 13.62 7.23
C ASP A 112 9.90 14.40 7.71
N TYR A 113 9.51 14.23 8.97
CA TYR A 113 8.34 14.90 9.53
C TYR A 113 8.44 16.43 9.43
N LYS A 114 9.64 17.01 9.49
CA LYS A 114 9.86 18.45 9.30
C LYS A 114 9.45 18.92 7.91
N LYS A 115 9.78 18.13 6.88
CA LYS A 115 9.34 18.41 5.50
C LYS A 115 7.83 18.28 5.34
N VAL A 116 7.23 17.29 6.00
CA VAL A 116 5.77 17.09 5.97
C VAL A 116 5.04 18.27 6.61
N LEU A 117 5.64 18.91 7.62
CA LEU A 117 5.06 20.03 8.35
C LEU A 117 5.31 21.41 7.71
N GLU A 118 6.27 21.54 6.80
CA GLU A 118 6.78 22.83 6.31
C GLU A 118 5.68 23.82 5.89
N ASN A 119 4.59 23.35 5.27
CA ASN A 119 3.47 24.18 4.84
C ASN A 119 2.12 23.73 5.44
N ALA A 120 2.14 22.83 6.41
CA ALA A 120 0.94 22.27 7.01
C ALA A 120 0.30 23.28 7.99
N LYS A 121 -1.01 23.49 7.86
CA LYS A 121 -1.81 24.34 8.76
C LYS A 121 -2.72 23.52 9.66
N ARG A 122 -3.23 22.40 9.14
CA ARG A 122 -4.10 21.47 9.86
C ARG A 122 -3.42 20.14 9.95
N ILE A 123 -3.03 19.77 11.16
CA ILE A 123 -2.23 18.59 11.44
C ILE A 123 -3.01 17.70 12.38
N VAL A 124 -2.96 16.40 12.12
CA VAL A 124 -3.45 15.35 13.01
C VAL A 124 -2.26 14.60 13.58
N VAL A 125 -2.21 14.44 14.89
CA VAL A 125 -1.21 13.61 15.57
C VAL A 125 -1.90 12.36 16.09
N LEU A 126 -1.37 11.20 15.76
CA LEU A 126 -1.87 9.90 16.19
C LEU A 126 -0.87 9.26 17.14
N GLU A 127 -1.33 8.96 18.35
CA GLU A 127 -0.56 8.27 19.37
C GLU A 127 -1.10 6.85 19.51
N ASP A 128 -0.22 5.87 19.32
CA ASP A 128 -0.43 4.44 19.60
C ASP A 128 -1.69 3.84 18.93
N VAL A 129 -1.98 4.28 17.72
CA VAL A 129 -3.07 3.71 16.92
C VAL A 129 -2.59 2.45 16.21
N GLU A 130 -2.70 1.31 16.87
CA GLU A 130 -2.20 0.02 16.39
C GLU A 130 -3.15 -0.70 15.42
N ASN A 131 -4.45 -0.37 15.45
CA ASN A 131 -5.43 -1.05 14.61
C ASN A 131 -5.41 -0.49 13.17
N PRO A 132 -5.08 -1.32 12.16
CA PRO A 132 -5.01 -0.88 10.77
C PRO A 132 -6.35 -0.39 10.19
N THR A 133 -7.49 -0.87 10.72
CA THR A 133 -8.81 -0.37 10.33
C THR A 133 -9.00 1.07 10.81
N ASN A 134 -8.57 1.37 12.04
CA ASN A 134 -8.66 2.73 12.59
C ASN A 134 -7.75 3.70 11.85
N ILE A 135 -6.50 3.34 11.63
CA ILE A 135 -5.57 4.14 10.81
C ILE A 135 -6.19 4.44 9.44
N GLY A 136 -6.68 3.43 8.73
CA GLY A 136 -7.30 3.60 7.42
C GLY A 136 -8.52 4.53 7.45
N ALA A 137 -9.39 4.40 8.47
CA ALA A 137 -10.55 5.27 8.64
C ALA A 137 -10.15 6.73 8.94
N ILE A 138 -9.13 6.93 9.76
CA ILE A 138 -8.59 8.25 10.08
C ILE A 138 -8.03 8.91 8.82
N PHE A 139 -7.21 8.23 8.03
CA PHE A 139 -6.68 8.77 6.77
C PHE A 139 -7.78 9.11 5.76
N ARG A 140 -8.83 8.30 5.68
CA ARG A 140 -10.00 8.60 4.85
C ARG A 140 -10.70 9.88 5.31
N SER A 141 -10.90 10.04 6.61
CA SER A 141 -11.50 11.24 7.19
C SER A 141 -10.59 12.46 7.05
N ALA A 142 -9.28 12.31 7.29
CA ALA A 142 -8.29 13.36 7.12
C ALA A 142 -8.30 13.93 5.70
N ALA A 143 -8.35 13.07 4.69
CA ALA A 143 -8.48 13.50 3.30
C ALA A 143 -9.77 14.28 3.05
N ALA A 144 -10.92 13.80 3.58
CA ALA A 144 -12.22 14.45 3.41
C ALA A 144 -12.27 15.85 4.07
N PHE A 145 -11.62 16.01 5.22
CA PHE A 145 -11.53 17.29 5.93
C PHE A 145 -10.39 18.19 5.44
N GLY A 146 -9.63 17.76 4.47
CA GLY A 146 -8.50 18.50 3.92
C GLY A 146 -7.40 18.71 4.97
N ILE A 147 -7.08 17.71 5.76
CA ILE A 147 -5.92 17.72 6.67
C ILE A 147 -4.65 17.79 5.83
N ASP A 148 -3.73 18.66 6.21
CA ASP A 148 -2.51 18.91 5.46
C ASP A 148 -1.41 17.89 5.77
N ALA A 149 -1.38 17.38 7.02
CA ALA A 149 -0.40 16.38 7.46
C ALA A 149 -0.94 15.48 8.57
N VAL A 150 -0.44 14.24 8.62
CA VAL A 150 -0.67 13.31 9.73
C VAL A 150 0.69 12.90 10.30
N LEU A 151 0.87 13.07 11.60
CA LEU A 151 2.04 12.59 12.33
C LEU A 151 1.69 11.36 13.15
N LEU A 152 2.57 10.40 13.18
CA LEU A 152 2.38 9.11 13.82
C LEU A 152 3.44 8.88 14.91
N SER A 153 3.02 8.47 16.10
CA SER A 153 3.97 7.94 17.08
C SER A 153 4.57 6.61 16.57
N PRO A 154 5.75 6.19 17.04
CA PRO A 154 6.39 4.96 16.56
C PRO A 154 5.57 3.69 16.77
N ALA A 155 4.67 3.65 17.75
CA ALA A 155 3.78 2.51 18.00
C ALA A 155 2.57 2.43 17.05
N CYS A 156 2.31 3.48 16.25
CA CYS A 156 1.24 3.44 15.27
C CYS A 156 1.54 2.40 14.18
N VAL A 157 0.50 1.68 13.77
CA VAL A 157 0.59 0.79 12.61
C VAL A 157 0.83 1.60 11.34
N ASP A 158 1.59 1.04 10.42
CA ASP A 158 1.91 1.68 9.15
C ASP A 158 0.65 1.93 8.30
N PRO A 159 0.41 3.17 7.81
CA PRO A 159 -0.72 3.49 6.94
C PRO A 159 -0.72 2.75 5.60
N PHE A 160 0.44 2.24 5.17
CA PHE A 160 0.57 1.44 3.96
C PHE A 160 0.33 -0.05 4.19
N TYR A 161 0.07 -0.45 5.45
CA TYR A 161 -0.41 -1.79 5.71
C TYR A 161 -1.65 -2.09 4.86
N ARG A 162 -1.69 -3.28 4.24
CA ARG A 162 -2.71 -3.64 3.25
C ARG A 162 -4.15 -3.33 3.69
N ARG A 163 -4.49 -3.68 4.95
CA ARG A 163 -5.83 -3.42 5.48
C ARG A 163 -6.08 -1.91 5.68
N ALA A 164 -5.10 -1.16 6.14
CA ALA A 164 -5.19 0.30 6.29
C ALA A 164 -5.34 0.98 4.91
N MET A 165 -4.55 0.56 3.93
CA MET A 165 -4.64 1.03 2.55
C MET A 165 -6.02 0.80 1.94
N ARG A 166 -6.58 -0.41 2.15
CA ARG A 166 -7.92 -0.76 1.67
C ARG A 166 -9.01 0.07 2.36
N VAL A 167 -8.97 0.20 3.69
CA VAL A 167 -9.96 0.97 4.46
C VAL A 167 -9.88 2.47 4.14
N SER A 168 -8.68 3.00 3.95
CA SER A 168 -8.49 4.39 3.53
C SER A 168 -8.89 4.63 2.07
N VAL A 169 -9.17 3.58 1.29
CA VAL A 169 -9.43 3.67 -0.16
C VAL A 169 -8.29 4.40 -0.89
N GLY A 170 -7.05 4.17 -0.44
CA GLY A 170 -5.84 4.81 -0.98
C GLY A 170 -5.58 6.24 -0.50
N ASN A 171 -6.38 6.78 0.43
CA ASN A 171 -6.15 8.14 0.95
C ASN A 171 -4.84 8.25 1.75
N ALA A 172 -4.29 7.15 2.27
CA ALA A 172 -2.95 7.13 2.85
C ALA A 172 -1.84 7.51 1.84
N LEU A 173 -2.09 7.39 0.53
CA LEU A 173 -1.19 7.85 -0.53
C LEU A 173 -1.37 9.34 -0.85
N LEU A 174 -2.46 9.95 -0.43
CA LEU A 174 -2.83 11.33 -0.76
C LEU A 174 -2.46 12.32 0.33
N VAL A 175 -2.74 11.98 1.59
CA VAL A 175 -2.44 12.83 2.75
C VAL A 175 -0.98 12.61 3.14
N PRO A 176 -0.15 13.66 3.16
CA PRO A 176 1.22 13.57 3.65
C PRO A 176 1.27 13.08 5.09
N TRP A 177 2.22 12.20 5.39
CA TRP A 177 2.39 11.69 6.75
C TRP A 177 3.83 11.29 7.03
N ALA A 178 4.21 11.29 8.30
CA ALA A 178 5.50 10.82 8.77
C ALA A 178 5.40 10.29 10.20
N TYR A 179 6.35 9.43 10.57
CA TYR A 179 6.58 9.12 11.98
C TYR A 179 7.35 10.26 12.65
N ILE A 180 7.04 10.53 13.93
CA ILE A 180 7.76 11.45 14.79
C ILE A 180 8.51 10.69 15.89
N GLY A 181 9.74 11.14 16.17
CA GLY A 181 10.61 10.48 17.15
C GLY A 181 11.34 9.26 16.61
N SER A 182 12.42 8.91 17.26
CA SER A 182 13.31 7.80 16.88
C SER A 182 12.90 6.46 17.49
N SER A 183 12.06 6.46 18.54
CA SER A 183 11.60 5.26 19.25
C SER A 183 10.32 5.54 20.04
N GLU A 184 9.61 4.46 20.43
CA GLU A 184 8.44 4.55 21.30
C GLU A 184 8.69 5.28 22.62
N ALA A 185 9.90 5.17 23.16
CA ALA A 185 10.27 5.81 24.44
C ALA A 185 10.60 7.31 24.31
N LYS A 186 11.01 7.77 23.13
CA LYS A 186 11.61 9.10 22.97
C LYS A 186 10.82 10.06 22.08
N TRP A 187 9.77 9.59 21.39
CA TRP A 187 9.09 10.41 20.41
C TRP A 187 8.50 11.72 20.98
N LYS A 188 8.09 11.72 22.27
CA LYS A 188 7.56 12.92 22.94
C LYS A 188 8.63 13.97 23.24
N GLU A 189 9.87 13.55 23.32
CA GLU A 189 11.01 14.44 23.61
C GLU A 189 11.62 14.99 22.31
N GLU A 190 11.54 14.21 21.23
CA GLU A 190 12.18 14.50 19.95
C GLU A 190 11.24 15.19 18.94
N GLY A 191 9.93 14.99 19.08
CA GLY A 191 8.87 15.57 18.25
C GLY A 191 8.25 16.79 18.87
#